data_ebbb9c342c0ccae6225bf9cf6e6548ad
#
_entry.id   ebbb9c342c0ccae6225bf9cf6e6548ad
#
_cell.length_a   1.000
_cell.length_b   1.000
_cell.length_c   1.000
_cell.angle_alpha   90.00
_cell.angle_beta   90.00
_cell.angle_gamma   90.00
#
_symmetry.space_group_name_H-M   'P 1'
#
loop_
_entity.id
_entity.type
_entity.pdbx_description
1 polymer ?
#
loop_
_entity_poly.entity_id
_entity_poly.type
_entity_poly.pdbx_seq_one_letter_code
_entity_poly.pdbx_strand_id
1 'polypeptide(L)'
;MYTTTSIKQGRSFVIIAGVLWSAGGPLIRLLEGASEWQFLFYRSIALATALFLLIRIKSPNTITQFKKAGIASVIGGLFLSLAFVTFVFSVTHTTIANALFIGPGAAPFIAGLLGWILLRERIDKTQWTAMTAAAIGILLMIQDGLSGDILFGNLTAFAAAVGFAGFTVSLRWGRNKNMLPTVFYAGLFTVFFSAFAAVFLNDGLSISRNDLFIATGFGAFGLGFGMVLYVAGSYKIQAAELVLLSLLEIILGPIWAWMFFSELPTSLAMIGGAILLSAILFQTFSGMGIFQKKLQTVTVKTMQ
;
A
#
# COMPACT_ATOMS: atom_id res chain seq x y z
N MET A 1 -19.58 -17.24 -11.07
CA MET A 1 -18.52 -17.71 -11.99
C MET A 1 -18.11 -16.51 -12.83
N TYR A 2 -16.86 -16.06 -12.75
CA TYR A 2 -16.40 -14.90 -13.52
C TYR A 2 -16.15 -15.34 -14.97
N THR A 3 -16.60 -14.54 -15.94
CA THR A 3 -16.30 -14.80 -17.36
C THR A 3 -14.82 -14.49 -17.63
N THR A 4 -14.20 -15.14 -18.61
CA THR A 4 -12.79 -14.93 -19.00
C THR A 4 -12.51 -13.45 -19.31
N THR A 5 -13.45 -12.74 -19.91
CA THR A 5 -13.37 -11.30 -20.19
C THR A 5 -13.33 -10.48 -18.89
N SER A 6 -14.10 -10.85 -17.88
CA SER A 6 -14.11 -10.17 -16.58
C SER A 6 -12.76 -10.33 -15.84
N ILE A 7 -12.14 -11.51 -15.91
CA ILE A 7 -10.83 -11.76 -15.28
C ILE A 7 -9.74 -10.96 -15.97
N LYS A 8 -9.68 -10.94 -17.31
CA LYS A 8 -8.72 -10.13 -18.07
C LYS A 8 -8.82 -8.65 -17.71
N GLN A 9 -10.04 -8.13 -17.64
CA GLN A 9 -10.29 -6.74 -17.23
C GLN A 9 -9.85 -6.47 -15.79
N GLY A 10 -10.08 -7.40 -14.86
CA GLY A 10 -9.62 -7.30 -13.48
C GLY A 10 -8.10 -7.22 -13.38
N ARG A 11 -7.38 -8.07 -14.12
CA ARG A 11 -5.92 -8.05 -14.24
C ARG A 11 -5.42 -6.70 -14.74
N SER A 12 -5.96 -6.22 -15.85
CA SER A 12 -5.57 -4.93 -16.43
C SER A 12 -5.76 -3.78 -15.44
N PHE A 13 -6.86 -3.77 -14.69
CA PHE A 13 -7.11 -2.74 -13.68
C PHE A 13 -6.06 -2.73 -12.58
N VAL A 14 -5.68 -3.89 -12.05
CA VAL A 14 -4.68 -3.99 -10.99
C VAL A 14 -3.27 -3.67 -11.51
N ILE A 15 -2.94 -4.10 -12.73
CA ILE A 15 -1.67 -3.74 -13.38
C ILE A 15 -1.55 -2.22 -13.54
N ILE A 16 -2.58 -1.56 -14.06
CA ILE A 16 -2.58 -0.09 -14.22
C ILE A 16 -2.46 0.59 -12.85
N ALA A 17 -3.16 0.11 -11.83
CA ALA A 17 -3.04 0.64 -10.47
C ALA A 17 -1.60 0.52 -9.94
N GLY A 18 -0.97 -0.66 -10.10
CA GLY A 18 0.43 -0.89 -9.70
C GLY A 18 1.42 0.03 -10.42
N VAL A 19 1.24 0.25 -11.74
CA VAL A 19 2.05 1.20 -12.52
C VAL A 19 1.85 2.63 -12.01
N LEU A 20 0.62 3.05 -11.75
CA LEU A 20 0.34 4.40 -11.22
C LEU A 20 0.97 4.62 -9.85
N TRP A 21 0.92 3.63 -8.97
CA TRP A 21 1.49 3.73 -7.62
C TRP A 21 3.02 3.69 -7.63
N SER A 22 3.62 2.92 -8.54
CA SER A 22 5.07 2.84 -8.67
C SER A 22 5.74 4.19 -9.01
N ALA A 23 5.00 5.11 -9.60
CA ALA A 23 5.47 6.48 -9.87
C ALA A 23 5.55 7.36 -8.61
N GLY A 24 4.98 6.93 -7.47
CA GLY A 24 4.90 7.74 -6.26
C GLY A 24 6.26 8.16 -5.71
N GLY A 25 7.19 7.22 -5.58
CA GLY A 25 8.56 7.52 -5.14
C GLY A 25 9.27 8.54 -6.05
N PRO A 26 9.37 8.28 -7.36
CA PRO A 26 9.92 9.24 -8.32
C PRO A 26 9.28 10.62 -8.27
N LEU A 27 7.95 10.71 -8.20
CA LEU A 27 7.26 12.00 -8.15
C LEU A 27 7.58 12.82 -6.90
N ILE A 28 7.77 12.15 -5.74
CA ILE A 28 8.22 12.82 -4.52
C ILE A 28 9.63 13.39 -4.69
N ARG A 29 10.53 12.69 -5.41
CA ARG A 29 11.89 13.18 -5.71
C ARG A 29 11.94 14.37 -6.67
N LEU A 30 10.87 14.63 -7.43
CA LEU A 30 10.76 15.77 -8.35
C LEU A 30 10.27 17.06 -7.67
N LEU A 31 9.95 17.04 -6.38
CA LEU A 31 9.55 18.24 -5.65
C LEU A 31 10.73 19.22 -5.56
N GLU A 32 10.48 20.51 -5.85
CA GLU A 32 11.51 21.54 -5.91
C GLU A 32 11.75 22.24 -4.55
N GLY A 33 10.75 22.27 -3.69
CA GLY A 33 10.87 22.94 -2.40
C GLY A 33 9.74 22.70 -1.42
N ALA A 34 8.72 21.92 -1.79
CA ALA A 34 7.66 21.55 -0.87
C ALA A 34 8.20 20.60 0.21
N SER A 35 7.88 20.88 1.48
CA SER A 35 8.13 19.93 2.56
C SER A 35 7.23 18.69 2.43
N GLU A 36 7.60 17.60 3.11
CA GLU A 36 6.79 16.38 3.15
C GLU A 36 5.37 16.65 3.62
N TRP A 37 5.21 17.55 4.59
CA TRP A 37 3.91 17.93 5.13
C TRP A 37 3.05 18.70 4.12
N GLN A 38 3.64 19.62 3.39
CA GLN A 38 2.97 20.37 2.32
C GLN A 38 2.54 19.44 1.18
N PHE A 39 3.44 18.54 0.74
CA PHE A 39 3.10 17.53 -0.26
C PHE A 39 1.96 16.62 0.21
N LEU A 40 2.03 16.08 1.43
CA LEU A 40 1.00 15.24 2.04
C LEU A 40 -0.35 15.95 2.09
N PHE A 41 -0.36 17.24 2.44
CA PHE A 41 -1.57 18.05 2.53
C PHE A 41 -2.28 18.14 1.18
N TYR A 42 -1.62 18.65 0.16
CA TYR A 42 -2.24 18.86 -1.17
C TYR A 42 -2.56 17.54 -1.87
N ARG A 43 -1.69 16.56 -1.79
CA ARG A 43 -1.94 15.22 -2.30
C ARG A 43 -3.18 14.60 -1.68
N SER A 44 -3.34 14.71 -0.37
CA SER A 44 -4.44 14.06 0.34
C SER A 44 -5.77 14.82 0.21
N ILE A 45 -5.77 16.14 0.03
CA ILE A 45 -6.95 16.90 -0.38
C ILE A 45 -7.44 16.41 -1.75
N ALA A 46 -6.54 16.30 -2.72
CA ALA A 46 -6.89 15.84 -4.07
C ALA A 46 -7.42 14.40 -4.04
N LEU A 47 -6.77 13.50 -3.29
CA LEU A 47 -7.23 12.13 -3.07
C LEU A 47 -8.65 12.09 -2.45
N ALA A 48 -8.84 12.77 -1.33
CA ALA A 48 -10.12 12.78 -0.62
C ALA A 48 -11.24 13.35 -1.50
N THR A 49 -10.97 14.45 -2.19
CA THR A 49 -11.93 15.08 -3.11
C THR A 49 -12.30 14.13 -4.26
N ALA A 50 -11.31 13.51 -4.92
CA ALA A 50 -11.55 12.57 -6.01
C ALA A 50 -12.40 11.37 -5.55
N LEU A 51 -12.09 10.79 -4.38
CA LEU A 51 -12.84 9.67 -3.82
C LEU A 51 -14.25 10.07 -3.37
N PHE A 52 -14.40 11.25 -2.77
CA PHE A 52 -15.72 11.76 -2.38
C PHE A 52 -16.63 11.94 -3.60
N LEU A 53 -16.12 12.60 -4.65
CA LEU A 53 -16.85 12.79 -5.90
C LEU A 53 -17.25 11.44 -6.52
N LEU A 54 -16.34 10.47 -6.54
CA LEU A 54 -16.60 9.15 -7.06
C LEU A 54 -17.69 8.40 -6.26
N ILE A 55 -17.60 8.44 -4.93
CA ILE A 55 -18.61 7.81 -4.06
C ILE A 55 -19.96 8.48 -4.28
N ARG A 56 -19.97 9.81 -4.43
CA ARG A 56 -21.18 10.61 -4.70
C ARG A 56 -21.84 10.24 -6.03
N ILE A 57 -21.04 10.06 -7.08
CA ILE A 57 -21.51 9.70 -8.42
C ILE A 57 -22.08 8.26 -8.41
N LYS A 58 -21.40 7.32 -7.72
CA LYS A 58 -21.79 5.91 -7.69
C LYS A 58 -22.99 5.62 -6.76
N SER A 59 -23.24 6.50 -5.79
CA SER A 59 -24.29 6.27 -4.79
C SER A 59 -25.03 7.56 -4.44
N PRO A 60 -26.32 7.67 -4.73
CA PRO A 60 -27.14 8.82 -4.32
C PRO A 60 -27.12 9.06 -2.80
N ASN A 61 -27.03 7.97 -2.02
CA ASN A 61 -27.00 8.01 -0.55
C ASN A 61 -25.57 7.86 0.00
N THR A 62 -24.71 8.84 -0.29
CA THR A 62 -23.31 8.89 0.16
C THR A 62 -23.18 8.72 1.67
N ILE A 63 -24.00 9.40 2.48
CA ILE A 63 -23.99 9.31 3.95
C ILE A 63 -24.24 7.87 4.43
N THR A 64 -25.13 7.14 3.77
CA THR A 64 -25.41 5.74 4.11
C THR A 64 -24.20 4.84 3.84
N GLN A 65 -23.42 5.12 2.81
CA GLN A 65 -22.17 4.39 2.53
C GLN A 65 -21.14 4.58 3.65
N PHE A 66 -20.93 5.81 4.12
CA PHE A 66 -20.02 6.11 5.23
C PHE A 66 -20.52 5.49 6.56
N LYS A 67 -21.82 5.56 6.85
CA LYS A 67 -22.39 4.90 8.03
C LYS A 67 -22.24 3.38 7.99
N LYS A 68 -22.45 2.75 6.83
CA LYS A 68 -22.29 1.29 6.65
C LYS A 68 -20.84 0.84 6.75
N ALA A 69 -19.89 1.71 6.45
CA ALA A 69 -18.46 1.42 6.57
C ALA A 69 -18.02 1.23 8.04
N GLY A 70 -18.69 1.88 8.99
CA GLY A 70 -18.53 1.66 10.44
C GLY A 70 -17.17 2.07 11.00
N ILE A 71 -16.98 1.77 12.28
CA ILE A 71 -15.77 2.15 13.04
C ILE A 71 -14.50 1.50 12.49
N ALA A 72 -14.61 0.30 11.94
CA ALA A 72 -13.47 -0.39 11.33
C ALA A 72 -12.86 0.40 10.16
N SER A 73 -13.70 1.11 9.39
CA SER A 73 -13.21 1.98 8.31
C SER A 73 -12.54 3.24 8.83
N VAL A 74 -12.97 3.78 9.96
CA VAL A 74 -12.32 4.93 10.60
C VAL A 74 -10.94 4.52 11.13
N ILE A 75 -10.86 3.39 11.86
CA ILE A 75 -9.61 2.85 12.38
C ILE A 75 -8.67 2.47 11.23
N GLY A 76 -9.19 1.79 10.20
CA GLY A 76 -8.42 1.49 9.00
C GLY A 76 -7.92 2.74 8.28
N GLY A 77 -8.72 3.81 8.27
CA GLY A 77 -8.33 5.11 7.74
C GLY A 77 -7.18 5.76 8.52
N LEU A 78 -7.18 5.65 9.85
CA LEU A 78 -6.06 6.12 10.68
C LEU A 78 -4.77 5.34 10.40
N PHE A 79 -4.84 4.02 10.34
CA PHE A 79 -3.69 3.19 9.99
C PHE A 79 -3.17 3.49 8.58
N LEU A 80 -4.05 3.68 7.60
CA LEU A 80 -3.63 4.02 6.25
C LEU A 80 -3.08 5.45 6.17
N SER A 81 -3.58 6.40 6.97
CA SER A 81 -3.00 7.73 7.11
C SER A 81 -1.60 7.67 7.69
N LEU A 82 -1.36 6.84 8.72
CA LEU A 82 -0.03 6.57 9.24
C LEU A 82 0.90 6.06 8.13
N ALA A 83 0.43 5.08 7.35
CA ALA A 83 1.20 4.57 6.21
C ALA A 83 1.52 5.66 5.19
N PHE A 84 0.57 6.51 4.86
CA PHE A 84 0.77 7.60 3.90
C PHE A 84 1.81 8.61 4.36
N VAL A 85 1.77 9.01 5.63
CA VAL A 85 2.72 9.95 6.21
C VAL A 85 4.12 9.32 6.23
N THR A 86 4.24 8.17 6.87
CA THR A 86 5.54 7.54 7.09
C THR A 86 6.20 7.03 5.80
N PHE A 87 5.41 6.67 4.77
CA PHE A 87 5.94 6.32 3.44
C PHE A 87 6.57 7.53 2.74
N VAL A 88 5.97 8.71 2.81
CA VAL A 88 6.57 9.92 2.21
C VAL A 88 7.89 10.24 2.89
N PHE A 89 7.93 10.24 4.23
CA PHE A 89 9.19 10.41 4.97
C PHE A 89 10.22 9.33 4.66
N SER A 90 9.80 8.11 4.43
CA SER A 90 10.72 7.06 4.01
C SER A 90 11.38 7.37 2.67
N VAL A 91 10.58 7.73 1.66
CA VAL A 91 11.10 8.04 0.32
C VAL A 91 12.06 9.23 0.34
N THR A 92 11.86 10.22 1.20
CA THR A 92 12.75 11.40 1.29
C THR A 92 14.05 11.14 2.06
N HIS A 93 14.07 10.14 2.96
CA HIS A 93 15.21 9.88 3.85
C HIS A 93 15.97 8.56 3.58
N THR A 94 15.43 7.66 2.72
CA THR A 94 16.16 6.46 2.29
C THR A 94 15.98 6.27 0.77
N THR A 95 16.52 5.17 0.22
CA THR A 95 16.34 4.87 -1.20
C THR A 95 14.90 4.47 -1.50
N ILE A 96 14.42 4.77 -2.71
CA ILE A 96 13.08 4.36 -3.16
C ILE A 96 12.94 2.83 -3.07
N ALA A 97 14.01 2.09 -3.34
CA ALA A 97 14.03 0.64 -3.21
C ALA A 97 13.76 0.20 -1.75
N ASN A 98 14.49 0.76 -0.77
CA ASN A 98 14.28 0.44 0.65
C ASN A 98 12.88 0.82 1.10
N ALA A 99 12.40 2.01 0.73
CA ALA A 99 11.07 2.47 1.06
C ALA A 99 9.98 1.50 0.57
N LEU A 100 10.09 0.99 -0.66
CA LEU A 100 9.11 0.07 -1.24
C LEU A 100 9.25 -1.37 -0.73
N PHE A 101 10.47 -1.88 -0.59
CA PHE A 101 10.67 -3.24 -0.09
C PHE A 101 10.26 -3.34 1.39
N ILE A 102 10.70 -2.42 2.25
CA ILE A 102 10.39 -2.45 3.68
C ILE A 102 8.93 -2.05 3.93
N GLY A 103 8.40 -1.03 3.25
CA GLY A 103 7.03 -0.54 3.41
C GLY A 103 5.99 -1.52 2.83
N PRO A 104 5.55 -1.32 1.59
CA PRO A 104 4.54 -2.20 0.97
C PRO A 104 4.95 -3.67 0.94
N GLY A 105 6.25 -3.98 0.78
CA GLY A 105 6.75 -5.35 0.70
C GLY A 105 6.61 -6.14 2.01
N ALA A 106 6.85 -5.54 3.17
CA ALA A 106 6.71 -6.20 4.46
C ALA A 106 5.25 -6.23 4.96
N ALA A 107 4.39 -5.36 4.45
CA ALA A 107 3.02 -5.20 4.94
C ALA A 107 2.20 -6.51 4.97
N PRO A 108 2.25 -7.43 3.98
CA PRO A 108 1.52 -8.70 4.02
C PRO A 108 1.90 -9.58 5.21
N PHE A 109 3.18 -9.61 5.57
CA PHE A 109 3.71 -10.41 6.67
C PHE A 109 3.27 -9.84 8.03
N ILE A 110 3.38 -8.51 8.19
CA ILE A 110 2.89 -7.82 9.39
C ILE A 110 1.38 -7.96 9.51
N ALA A 111 0.62 -7.88 8.40
CA ALA A 111 -0.82 -8.10 8.41
C ALA A 111 -1.19 -9.54 8.81
N GLY A 112 -0.39 -10.53 8.43
CA GLY A 112 -0.53 -11.91 8.92
C GLY A 112 -0.34 -12.01 10.43
N LEU A 113 0.73 -11.39 10.96
CA LEU A 113 1.02 -11.36 12.38
C LEU A 113 -0.07 -10.65 13.18
N LEU A 114 -0.50 -9.46 12.75
CA LEU A 114 -1.59 -8.73 13.37
C LEU A 114 -2.93 -9.49 13.28
N GLY A 115 -3.21 -10.18 12.18
CA GLY A 115 -4.38 -11.04 12.02
C GLY A 115 -4.38 -12.19 13.04
N TRP A 116 -3.22 -12.80 13.28
CA TRP A 116 -3.06 -13.83 14.30
C TRP A 116 -3.32 -13.27 15.71
N ILE A 117 -2.72 -12.14 16.06
CA ILE A 117 -2.83 -11.54 17.40
C ILE A 117 -4.25 -11.00 17.65
N LEU A 118 -4.79 -10.21 16.72
CA LEU A 118 -6.02 -9.44 16.92
C LEU A 118 -7.28 -10.19 16.51
N LEU A 119 -7.22 -10.95 15.41
CA LEU A 119 -8.37 -11.68 14.86
C LEU A 119 -8.34 -13.18 15.19
N ARG A 120 -7.29 -13.64 15.90
CA ARG A 120 -7.07 -15.06 16.26
C ARG A 120 -7.04 -15.98 15.03
N GLU A 121 -6.57 -15.46 13.90
CA GLU A 121 -6.37 -16.24 12.67
C GLU A 121 -5.21 -17.24 12.90
N ARG A 122 -5.30 -18.42 12.29
CA ARG A 122 -4.23 -19.42 12.40
C ARG A 122 -3.18 -19.17 11.35
N ILE A 123 -1.92 -19.07 11.75
CA ILE A 123 -0.76 -19.01 10.88
C ILE A 123 -0.26 -20.44 10.66
N ASP A 124 -0.15 -20.84 9.40
CA ASP A 124 0.42 -22.15 9.04
C ASP A 124 1.97 -22.10 9.01
N LYS A 125 2.59 -23.29 8.86
CA LYS A 125 4.06 -23.39 8.82
C LYS A 125 4.67 -22.63 7.64
N THR A 126 4.00 -22.60 6.50
CA THR A 126 4.44 -21.91 5.29
C THR A 126 4.47 -20.40 5.52
N GLN A 127 3.44 -19.87 6.18
CA GLN A 127 3.41 -18.44 6.52
C GLN A 127 4.51 -18.07 7.51
N TRP A 128 4.77 -18.92 8.55
CA TRP A 128 5.88 -18.69 9.49
C TRP A 128 7.24 -18.68 8.80
N THR A 129 7.51 -19.64 7.89
CA THR A 129 8.77 -19.64 7.12
C THR A 129 8.92 -18.41 6.23
N ALA A 130 7.84 -17.99 5.56
CA ALA A 130 7.86 -16.79 4.75
C ALA A 130 8.09 -15.51 5.59
N MET A 131 7.45 -15.40 6.76
CA MET A 131 7.65 -14.29 7.70
C MET A 131 9.09 -14.21 8.21
N THR A 132 9.68 -15.36 8.55
CA THR A 132 11.08 -15.42 9.00
C THR A 132 12.03 -15.00 7.89
N ALA A 133 11.83 -15.49 6.67
CA ALA A 133 12.63 -15.10 5.51
C ALA A 133 12.49 -13.59 5.21
N ALA A 134 11.27 -13.05 5.25
CA ALA A 134 11.04 -11.62 5.07
C ALA A 134 11.73 -10.77 6.14
N ALA A 135 11.67 -11.20 7.42
CA ALA A 135 12.36 -10.52 8.51
C ALA A 135 13.89 -10.47 8.30
N ILE A 136 14.48 -11.58 7.85
CA ILE A 136 15.92 -11.63 7.51
C ILE A 136 16.22 -10.64 6.37
N GLY A 137 15.41 -10.64 5.31
CA GLY A 137 15.57 -9.71 4.20
C GLY A 137 15.54 -8.24 4.64
N ILE A 138 14.57 -7.87 5.49
CA ILE A 138 14.44 -6.52 6.04
C ILE A 138 15.65 -6.16 6.92
N LEU A 139 16.09 -7.07 7.77
CA LEU A 139 17.26 -6.82 8.62
C LEU A 139 18.52 -6.56 7.80
N LEU A 140 18.74 -7.32 6.71
CA LEU A 140 19.86 -7.07 5.79
C LEU A 140 19.77 -5.68 5.15
N MET A 141 18.58 -5.25 4.76
CA MET A 141 18.38 -3.91 4.16
C MET A 141 18.63 -2.79 5.16
N ILE A 142 18.26 -2.97 6.43
CA ILE A 142 18.47 -1.96 7.47
C ILE A 142 19.95 -1.86 7.85
N GLN A 143 20.71 -2.95 7.78
CA GLN A 143 22.14 -2.94 8.13
C GLN A 143 22.98 -1.96 7.29
N ASP A 144 22.58 -1.70 6.06
CA ASP A 144 23.27 -0.76 5.15
C ASP A 144 23.10 0.72 5.55
N GLY A 145 22.20 1.03 6.46
CA GLY A 145 21.89 2.38 6.89
C GLY A 145 21.56 2.45 8.36
N LEU A 146 22.53 2.14 9.24
CA LEU A 146 22.36 2.17 10.69
C LEU A 146 22.57 3.57 11.31
N SER A 147 22.80 4.60 10.51
CA SER A 147 23.08 5.95 10.99
C SER A 147 22.30 7.04 10.27
N GLY A 148 21.94 8.09 11.02
CA GLY A 148 21.39 9.33 10.49
C GLY A 148 20.05 9.16 9.73
N ASP A 149 19.93 9.88 8.63
CA ASP A 149 18.72 9.98 7.83
C ASP A 149 18.27 8.64 7.23
N ILE A 150 19.21 7.79 6.82
CA ILE A 150 18.88 6.49 6.21
C ILE A 150 18.20 5.58 7.22
N LEU A 151 18.65 5.54 8.47
CA LEU A 151 17.97 4.78 9.51
C LEU A 151 16.57 5.32 9.77
N PHE A 152 16.41 6.63 9.83
CA PHE A 152 15.08 7.26 9.97
C PHE A 152 14.18 6.88 8.81
N GLY A 153 14.66 6.94 7.56
CA GLY A 153 13.93 6.53 6.37
C GLY A 153 13.52 5.04 6.39
N ASN A 154 14.40 4.15 6.84
CA ASN A 154 14.10 2.72 6.97
C ASN A 154 13.08 2.45 8.09
N LEU A 155 13.17 3.14 9.22
CA LEU A 155 12.20 3.03 10.32
C LEU A 155 10.83 3.57 9.92
N THR A 156 10.77 4.67 9.18
CA THR A 156 9.51 5.21 8.65
C THR A 156 8.93 4.29 7.57
N ALA A 157 9.75 3.62 6.76
CA ALA A 157 9.28 2.55 5.86
C ALA A 157 8.63 1.39 6.64
N PHE A 158 9.25 0.95 7.74
CA PHE A 158 8.67 -0.09 8.58
C PHE A 158 7.37 0.37 9.25
N ALA A 159 7.30 1.63 9.72
CA ALA A 159 6.06 2.21 10.23
C ALA A 159 4.96 2.27 9.16
N ALA A 160 5.32 2.54 7.89
CA ALA A 160 4.38 2.45 6.77
C ALA A 160 3.86 1.02 6.57
N ALA A 161 4.72 0.00 6.69
CA ALA A 161 4.31 -1.40 6.64
C ALA A 161 3.29 -1.74 7.75
N VAL A 162 3.54 -1.28 8.99
CA VAL A 162 2.58 -1.45 10.11
C VAL A 162 1.26 -0.73 9.82
N GLY A 163 1.31 0.47 9.26
CA GLY A 163 0.12 1.22 8.84
C GLY A 163 -0.70 0.48 7.78
N PHE A 164 -0.07 0.00 6.70
CA PHE A 164 -0.75 -0.81 5.66
C PHE A 164 -1.29 -2.13 6.22
N ALA A 165 -0.56 -2.77 7.11
CA ALA A 165 -0.99 -3.98 7.78
C ALA A 165 -2.22 -3.72 8.67
N GLY A 166 -2.19 -2.68 9.49
CA GLY A 166 -3.31 -2.27 10.33
C GLY A 166 -4.55 -1.91 9.52
N PHE A 167 -4.39 -1.19 8.40
CA PHE A 167 -5.46 -0.95 7.43
C PHE A 167 -6.07 -2.25 6.92
N THR A 168 -5.25 -3.20 6.47
CA THR A 168 -5.69 -4.50 5.94
C THR A 168 -6.46 -5.31 6.99
N VAL A 169 -5.96 -5.35 8.23
CA VAL A 169 -6.60 -6.06 9.35
C VAL A 169 -7.91 -5.39 9.75
N SER A 170 -7.96 -4.05 9.76
CA SER A 170 -9.19 -3.29 10.03
C SER A 170 -10.29 -3.58 9.03
N LEU A 171 -9.95 -3.71 7.72
CA LEU A 171 -10.91 -4.11 6.69
C LEU A 171 -11.44 -5.53 6.91
N ARG A 172 -10.56 -6.47 7.29
CA ARG A 172 -10.98 -7.85 7.63
C ARG A 172 -11.86 -7.88 8.86
N TRP A 173 -11.51 -7.14 9.91
CA TRP A 173 -12.32 -7.02 11.12
C TRP A 173 -13.72 -6.46 10.84
N GLY A 174 -13.81 -5.37 10.08
CA GLY A 174 -15.08 -4.75 9.69
C GLY A 174 -15.86 -5.55 8.64
N ARG A 175 -15.29 -6.62 8.08
CA ARG A 175 -15.85 -7.37 6.94
C ARG A 175 -16.28 -6.46 5.79
N ASN A 176 -15.57 -5.36 5.61
CA ASN A 176 -15.90 -4.33 4.63
C ASN A 176 -15.64 -4.81 3.21
N LYS A 177 -16.70 -4.84 2.43
CA LYS A 177 -16.61 -5.14 0.99
C LYS A 177 -16.16 -3.93 0.18
N ASN A 178 -16.44 -2.71 0.65
CA ASN A 178 -16.08 -1.47 -0.03
C ASN A 178 -14.97 -0.74 0.75
N MET A 179 -13.79 -0.64 0.17
CA MET A 179 -12.62 0.01 0.77
C MET A 179 -12.58 1.54 0.56
N LEU A 180 -13.39 2.09 -0.35
CA LEU A 180 -13.32 3.51 -0.72
C LEU A 180 -13.59 4.47 0.45
N PRO A 181 -14.58 4.24 1.33
CA PRO A 181 -14.76 5.08 2.51
C PRO A 181 -13.55 5.10 3.45
N THR A 182 -12.88 3.95 3.60
CA THR A 182 -11.68 3.84 4.46
C THR A 182 -10.53 4.67 3.90
N VAL A 183 -10.32 4.63 2.59
CA VAL A 183 -9.29 5.45 1.93
C VAL A 183 -9.64 6.93 1.97
N PHE A 184 -10.92 7.29 1.87
CA PHE A 184 -11.38 8.67 2.07
C PHE A 184 -11.05 9.17 3.47
N TYR A 185 -11.34 8.39 4.53
CA TYR A 185 -10.95 8.74 5.89
C TYR A 185 -9.43 8.89 6.04
N ALA A 186 -8.64 8.01 5.41
CA ALA A 186 -7.19 8.15 5.41
C ALA A 186 -6.75 9.48 4.80
N GLY A 187 -7.34 9.88 3.67
CA GLY A 187 -7.11 11.19 3.08
C GLY A 187 -7.44 12.33 4.05
N LEU A 188 -8.60 12.29 4.71
CA LEU A 188 -8.99 13.34 5.69
C LEU A 188 -8.05 13.40 6.89
N PHE A 189 -7.68 12.27 7.47
CA PHE A 189 -6.74 12.24 8.59
C PHE A 189 -5.36 12.76 8.16
N THR A 190 -4.89 12.38 6.97
CA THR A 190 -3.62 12.87 6.45
C THR A 190 -3.67 14.40 6.23
N VAL A 191 -4.77 14.94 5.68
CA VAL A 191 -4.96 16.38 5.54
C VAL A 191 -4.89 17.07 6.92
N PHE A 192 -5.60 16.52 7.91
CA PHE A 192 -5.61 17.10 9.25
C PHE A 192 -4.21 17.09 9.89
N PHE A 193 -3.53 15.95 9.90
CA PHE A 193 -2.20 15.83 10.50
C PHE A 193 -1.15 16.65 9.76
N SER A 194 -1.18 16.66 8.43
CA SER A 194 -0.22 17.44 7.63
C SER A 194 -0.44 18.95 7.74
N ALA A 195 -1.69 19.40 7.76
CA ALA A 195 -1.99 20.82 8.00
C ALA A 195 -1.51 21.26 9.38
N PHE A 196 -1.80 20.46 10.41
CA PHE A 196 -1.36 20.74 11.78
C PHE A 196 0.17 20.81 11.86
N ALA A 197 0.87 19.82 11.29
CA ALA A 197 2.32 19.78 11.30
C ALA A 197 2.94 20.95 10.51
N ALA A 198 2.44 21.26 9.32
CA ALA A 198 2.94 22.37 8.49
C ALA A 198 2.80 23.73 9.21
N VAL A 199 1.70 23.94 9.92
CA VAL A 199 1.50 25.17 10.72
C VAL A 199 2.42 25.19 11.96
N PHE A 200 2.55 24.05 12.66
CA PHE A 200 3.33 23.97 13.91
C PHE A 200 4.83 24.08 13.67
N LEU A 201 5.32 23.59 12.53
CA LEU A 201 6.73 23.63 12.12
C LEU A 201 7.09 24.92 11.38
N ASN A 202 6.15 25.86 11.23
CA ASN A 202 6.30 27.10 10.47
C ASN A 202 6.63 26.92 8.97
N ASP A 203 6.36 25.76 8.38
CA ASP A 203 6.51 25.54 6.94
C ASP A 203 5.49 26.33 6.13
N GLY A 204 4.33 26.66 6.74
CA GLY A 204 3.19 27.22 6.06
C GLY A 204 2.55 26.25 5.05
N LEU A 205 1.62 26.75 4.24
CA LEU A 205 0.95 25.95 3.20
C LEU A 205 1.27 26.45 1.77
N SER A 206 2.17 27.43 1.63
CA SER A 206 2.53 27.97 0.32
C SER A 206 3.56 27.06 -0.34
N ILE A 207 3.25 26.58 -1.55
CA ILE A 207 4.17 25.75 -2.37
C ILE A 207 4.25 26.29 -3.79
N SER A 208 5.26 25.84 -4.55
CA SER A 208 5.41 26.18 -5.95
C SER A 208 4.22 25.65 -6.78
N ARG A 209 3.97 26.25 -7.94
CA ARG A 209 2.93 25.75 -8.87
C ARG A 209 3.25 24.34 -9.37
N ASN A 210 4.54 24.05 -9.57
CA ASN A 210 5.01 22.74 -10.02
C ASN A 210 4.75 21.68 -8.93
N ASP A 211 5.14 21.94 -7.68
CA ASP A 211 4.89 21.04 -6.56
C ASP A 211 3.40 20.82 -6.31
N LEU A 212 2.58 21.88 -6.44
CA LEU A 212 1.12 21.77 -6.34
C LEU A 212 0.55 20.83 -7.41
N PHE A 213 1.02 20.97 -8.66
CA PHE A 213 0.59 20.12 -9.76
C PHE A 213 0.99 18.66 -9.55
N ILE A 214 2.24 18.42 -9.11
CA ILE A 214 2.73 17.06 -8.78
C ILE A 214 1.90 16.46 -7.64
N ALA A 215 1.72 17.17 -6.53
CA ALA A 215 0.99 16.69 -5.37
C ALA A 215 -0.47 16.38 -5.69
N THR A 216 -1.19 17.33 -6.29
CA THR A 216 -2.62 17.17 -6.60
C THR A 216 -2.83 16.16 -7.73
N GLY A 217 -1.99 16.17 -8.76
CA GLY A 217 -2.02 15.21 -9.85
C GLY A 217 -1.82 13.78 -9.35
N PHE A 218 -0.77 13.53 -8.54
CA PHE A 218 -0.54 12.21 -7.96
C PHE A 218 -1.65 11.82 -6.97
N GLY A 219 -2.15 12.76 -6.17
CA GLY A 219 -3.24 12.50 -5.24
C GLY A 219 -4.53 12.05 -5.93
N ALA A 220 -4.95 12.75 -6.97
CA ALA A 220 -6.20 12.43 -7.68
C ALA A 220 -6.05 11.22 -8.61
N PHE A 221 -5.02 11.22 -9.47
CA PHE A 221 -4.85 10.21 -10.51
C PHE A 221 -4.00 9.04 -10.04
N GLY A 222 -2.83 9.27 -9.47
CA GLY A 222 -1.95 8.21 -9.00
C GLY A 222 -2.62 7.38 -7.92
N LEU A 223 -2.90 7.99 -6.77
CA LEU A 223 -3.52 7.29 -5.64
C LEU A 223 -5.03 7.10 -5.81
N GLY A 224 -5.77 8.18 -6.15
CA GLY A 224 -7.23 8.15 -6.20
C GLY A 224 -7.75 7.22 -7.30
N PHE A 225 -7.41 7.48 -8.54
CA PHE A 225 -7.83 6.64 -9.66
C PHE A 225 -7.21 5.24 -9.60
N GLY A 226 -5.93 5.12 -9.20
CA GLY A 226 -5.27 3.84 -8.95
C GLY A 226 -6.04 2.98 -7.93
N MET A 227 -6.47 3.57 -6.81
CA MET A 227 -7.27 2.87 -5.79
C MET A 227 -8.63 2.40 -6.33
N VAL A 228 -9.28 3.22 -7.16
CA VAL A 228 -10.54 2.83 -7.81
C VAL A 228 -10.36 1.63 -8.72
N LEU A 229 -9.31 1.63 -9.54
CA LEU A 229 -8.98 0.50 -10.42
C LEU A 229 -8.63 -0.75 -9.60
N TYR A 230 -7.81 -0.61 -8.57
CA TYR A 230 -7.45 -1.71 -7.68
C TYR A 230 -8.67 -2.36 -7.05
N VAL A 231 -9.56 -1.56 -6.45
CA VAL A 231 -10.81 -2.05 -5.86
C VAL A 231 -11.70 -2.69 -6.91
N ALA A 232 -11.87 -2.08 -8.08
CA ALA A 232 -12.67 -2.67 -9.16
C ALA A 232 -12.07 -3.98 -9.70
N GLY A 233 -10.75 -4.08 -9.75
CA GLY A 233 -10.01 -5.27 -10.15
C GLY A 233 -10.10 -6.39 -9.11
N SER A 234 -9.98 -6.05 -7.82
CA SER A 234 -9.97 -7.02 -6.71
C SER A 234 -11.24 -7.86 -6.64
N TYR A 235 -12.38 -7.34 -7.10
CA TYR A 235 -13.63 -8.11 -7.19
C TYR A 235 -13.66 -9.13 -8.32
N LYS A 236 -12.71 -9.08 -9.26
CA LYS A 236 -12.73 -9.88 -10.50
C LYS A 236 -11.65 -10.95 -10.56
N ILE A 237 -10.65 -10.90 -9.67
CA ILE A 237 -9.52 -11.82 -9.63
C ILE A 237 -9.36 -12.45 -8.25
N GLN A 238 -8.60 -13.53 -8.16
CA GLN A 238 -8.33 -14.20 -6.90
C GLN A 238 -7.36 -13.39 -6.02
N ALA A 239 -7.48 -13.50 -4.70
CA ALA A 239 -6.64 -12.78 -3.76
C ALA A 239 -5.13 -13.02 -3.97
N ALA A 240 -4.74 -14.26 -4.27
CA ALA A 240 -3.35 -14.61 -4.56
C ALA A 240 -2.82 -13.89 -5.82
N GLU A 241 -3.63 -13.81 -6.86
CA GLU A 241 -3.29 -13.09 -8.09
C GLU A 241 -3.21 -11.57 -7.85
N LEU A 242 -4.12 -11.04 -7.00
CA LEU A 242 -4.08 -9.65 -6.59
C LEU A 242 -2.74 -9.29 -5.92
N VAL A 243 -2.27 -10.13 -4.98
CA VAL A 243 -0.96 -9.95 -4.32
C VAL A 243 0.18 -9.96 -5.33
N LEU A 244 0.20 -10.95 -6.26
CA LEU A 244 1.25 -11.03 -7.27
C LEU A 244 1.31 -9.79 -8.17
N LEU A 245 0.15 -9.29 -8.60
CA LEU A 245 0.09 -8.08 -9.43
C LEU A 245 0.46 -6.81 -8.65
N SER A 246 0.23 -6.78 -7.33
CA SER A 246 0.67 -5.66 -6.46
C SER A 246 2.20 -5.60 -6.32
N LEU A 247 2.94 -6.71 -6.52
CA LEU A 247 4.41 -6.68 -6.55
C LEU A 247 4.97 -5.80 -7.68
N LEU A 248 4.16 -5.51 -8.69
CA LEU A 248 4.57 -4.65 -9.80
C LEU A 248 5.01 -3.27 -9.33
N GLU A 249 4.31 -2.68 -8.34
CA GLU A 249 4.70 -1.42 -7.73
C GLU A 249 6.09 -1.50 -7.11
N ILE A 250 6.36 -2.57 -6.36
CA ILE A 250 7.62 -2.78 -5.64
C ILE A 250 8.78 -2.98 -6.59
N ILE A 251 8.54 -3.60 -7.76
CA ILE A 251 9.56 -3.85 -8.77
C ILE A 251 9.79 -2.60 -9.64
N LEU A 252 8.73 -1.96 -10.10
CA LEU A 252 8.84 -0.81 -11.00
C LEU A 252 9.39 0.44 -10.31
N GLY A 253 9.10 0.67 -9.02
CA GLY A 253 9.58 1.84 -8.30
C GLY A 253 11.10 2.00 -8.33
N PRO A 254 11.90 0.99 -7.93
CA PRO A 254 13.35 1.04 -8.07
C PRO A 254 13.85 1.17 -9.52
N ILE A 255 13.12 0.61 -10.50
CA ILE A 255 13.46 0.76 -11.93
C ILE A 255 13.31 2.22 -12.34
N TRP A 256 12.21 2.89 -11.97
CA TRP A 256 12.03 4.32 -12.22
C TRP A 256 13.09 5.16 -11.49
N ALA A 257 13.43 4.82 -10.25
CA ALA A 257 14.48 5.50 -9.48
C ALA A 257 15.84 5.43 -10.20
N TRP A 258 16.19 4.25 -10.71
CA TRP A 258 17.40 4.06 -11.51
C TRP A 258 17.35 4.85 -12.83
N MET A 259 16.24 4.78 -13.57
CA MET A 259 16.13 5.41 -14.90
C MET A 259 16.16 6.96 -14.83
N PHE A 260 15.48 7.55 -13.85
CA PHE A 260 15.32 9.00 -13.79
C PHE A 260 16.29 9.71 -12.85
N PHE A 261 16.80 9.03 -11.84
CA PHE A 261 17.65 9.62 -10.80
C PHE A 261 19.00 8.93 -10.67
N SER A 262 19.29 7.89 -11.47
CA SER A 262 20.50 7.07 -11.33
C SER A 262 20.67 6.48 -9.92
N GLU A 263 19.57 6.34 -9.18
CA GLU A 263 19.54 5.80 -7.83
C GLU A 263 19.60 4.26 -7.90
N LEU A 264 20.76 3.71 -7.53
CA LEU A 264 20.94 2.25 -7.47
C LEU A 264 20.77 1.77 -6.03
N PRO A 265 19.99 0.69 -5.81
CA PRO A 265 19.95 0.02 -4.52
C PRO A 265 21.34 -0.51 -4.15
N THR A 266 21.65 -0.51 -2.85
CA THR A 266 22.89 -1.13 -2.37
C THR A 266 22.84 -2.65 -2.56
N SER A 267 23.99 -3.32 -2.48
CA SER A 267 24.07 -4.77 -2.60
C SER A 267 23.23 -5.48 -1.53
N LEU A 268 23.23 -4.98 -0.28
CA LEU A 268 22.41 -5.54 0.79
C LEU A 268 20.92 -5.29 0.58
N ALA A 269 20.55 -4.11 0.05
CA ALA A 269 19.17 -3.82 -0.34
C ALA A 269 18.67 -4.76 -1.46
N MET A 270 19.51 -5.04 -2.44
CA MET A 270 19.19 -5.99 -3.53
C MET A 270 19.01 -7.41 -3.00
N ILE A 271 19.93 -7.91 -2.16
CA ILE A 271 19.84 -9.25 -1.57
C ILE A 271 18.62 -9.35 -0.65
N GLY A 272 18.44 -8.39 0.26
CA GLY A 272 17.31 -8.35 1.17
C GLY A 272 15.96 -8.24 0.45
N GLY A 273 15.89 -7.40 -0.59
CA GLY A 273 14.72 -7.26 -1.45
C GLY A 273 14.40 -8.54 -2.22
N ALA A 274 15.42 -9.24 -2.76
CA ALA A 274 15.24 -10.52 -3.44
C ALA A 274 14.72 -11.61 -2.49
N ILE A 275 15.23 -11.68 -1.25
CA ILE A 275 14.74 -12.61 -0.21
C ILE A 275 13.27 -12.29 0.11
N LEU A 276 12.93 -11.02 0.32
CA LEU A 276 11.58 -10.58 0.64
C LEU A 276 10.59 -10.89 -0.49
N LEU A 277 10.93 -10.58 -1.74
CA LEU A 277 10.10 -10.92 -2.90
C LEU A 277 9.92 -12.44 -3.04
N SER A 278 10.99 -13.21 -2.83
CA SER A 278 10.92 -14.68 -2.83
C SER A 278 10.01 -15.22 -1.75
N ALA A 279 10.02 -14.62 -0.55
CA ALA A 279 9.13 -14.98 0.56
C ALA A 279 7.65 -14.71 0.21
N ILE A 280 7.34 -13.56 -0.44
CA ILE A 280 5.97 -13.23 -0.88
C ILE A 280 5.51 -14.23 -1.96
N LEU A 281 6.35 -14.51 -2.95
CA LEU A 281 6.05 -15.47 -4.01
C LEU A 281 5.80 -16.88 -3.41
N PHE A 282 6.68 -17.34 -2.54
CA PHE A 282 6.56 -18.63 -1.86
C PHE A 282 5.24 -18.74 -1.07
N GLN A 283 4.91 -17.74 -0.26
CA GLN A 283 3.65 -17.72 0.50
C GLN A 283 2.43 -17.74 -0.44
N THR A 284 2.48 -16.95 -1.53
CA THR A 284 1.36 -16.82 -2.45
C THR A 284 1.11 -18.12 -3.23
N PHE A 285 2.16 -18.75 -3.77
CA PHE A 285 2.03 -20.01 -4.51
C PHE A 285 1.64 -21.18 -3.60
N SER A 286 2.19 -21.26 -2.38
CA SER A 286 1.80 -22.29 -1.40
C SER A 286 0.33 -22.16 -1.01
N GLY A 287 -0.17 -20.93 -0.82
CA GLY A 287 -1.59 -20.66 -0.55
C GLY A 287 -2.51 -21.12 -1.70
N MET A 288 -2.10 -20.93 -2.96
CA MET A 288 -2.85 -21.43 -4.13
C MET A 288 -2.89 -22.96 -4.17
N GLY A 289 -1.80 -23.64 -3.87
CA GLY A 289 -1.72 -25.11 -3.86
C GLY A 289 -2.62 -25.75 -2.81
N ILE A 290 -2.67 -25.18 -1.60
CA ILE A 290 -3.57 -25.61 -0.52
C ILE A 290 -5.05 -25.44 -0.92
N PHE A 291 -5.38 -24.32 -1.55
CA PHE A 291 -6.74 -24.03 -2.01
C PHE A 291 -7.23 -24.99 -3.09
N GLN A 292 -6.37 -25.32 -4.06
CA GLN A 292 -6.69 -26.31 -5.12
C GLN A 292 -6.94 -27.70 -4.53
N LYS A 293 -6.09 -28.18 -3.58
CA LYS A 293 -6.29 -29.46 -2.91
C LYS A 293 -7.64 -29.50 -2.14
N LYS A 294 -7.98 -28.41 -1.48
CA LYS A 294 -9.25 -28.32 -0.73
C LYS A 294 -10.47 -28.36 -1.65
N LEU A 295 -10.42 -27.71 -2.81
CA LEU A 295 -11.47 -27.78 -3.82
C LEU A 295 -11.65 -29.19 -4.37
N GLN A 296 -10.56 -29.90 -4.70
CA GLN A 296 -10.63 -31.29 -5.18
C GLN A 296 -11.24 -32.21 -4.12
N THR A 297 -10.90 -32.06 -2.85
CA THR A 297 -11.46 -32.88 -1.75
C THR A 297 -12.96 -32.65 -1.56
N VAL A 298 -13.45 -31.42 -1.72
CA VAL A 298 -14.88 -31.09 -1.63
C VAL A 298 -15.64 -31.67 -2.82
N THR A 299 -15.10 -31.54 -4.03
CA THR A 299 -15.74 -32.08 -5.25
C THR A 299 -15.85 -33.60 -5.21
N VAL A 300 -14.85 -34.29 -4.70
CA VAL A 300 -14.90 -35.77 -4.54
C VAL A 300 -15.94 -36.19 -3.48
N LYS A 301 -16.08 -35.45 -2.37
CA LYS A 301 -17.09 -35.73 -1.33
C LYS A 301 -18.53 -35.44 -1.76
N THR A 302 -18.76 -34.58 -2.73
CA THR A 302 -20.11 -34.27 -3.27
C THR A 302 -20.52 -35.22 -4.40
N MET A 303 -19.59 -36.04 -4.90
CA MET A 303 -19.86 -37.05 -5.93
C MET A 303 -20.03 -38.50 -5.35
N GLN A 304 -19.82 -38.68 -4.07
CA GLN A 304 -20.14 -39.90 -3.31
C GLN A 304 -21.42 -39.69 -2.49
#